data_2b49dfa51bedfe2b8f2d7e230cd74b42
#
_entry.id   2b49dfa51bedfe2b8f2d7e230cd74b42
#
_cell.length_a   1.000
_cell.length_b   1.000
_cell.length_c   1.000
_cell.angle_alpha   90.00
_cell.angle_beta   90.00
_cell.angle_gamma   90.00
#
_symmetry.space_group_name_H-M   'P 1'
#
loop_
_entity.id
_entity.type
_entity.pdbx_description
1 polymer ?
#
loop_
_entity_poly.entity_id
_entity_poly.type
_entity_poly.pdbx_seq_one_letter_code
_entity_poly.pdbx_strand_id
1 'polypeptide(L)'
;MNETQASNKTSGLEIISFFLGEQVFSVNIMAVREIRGWAPATPLAHAPSHVMGVINLRGTVIPVIDMALRLGLEAIEPTERSAIIVASIRGQLVGLLVDNVSDMVTVSEDEIQSVPEVGATEVQRMTTAIIAKDKQMISHLDLDSLLDEEGELAA
;
A
#
# COMPACT_ATOMS: atom_id res chain seq x y z
N MET A 1 13.56 33.17 -3.36
CA MET A 1 13.53 32.46 -2.98
C MET A 1 13.23 31.95 -3.06
N ASN A 2 13.21 31.54 -3.16
CA ASN A 2 12.99 30.64 -3.01
C ASN A 2 13.19 30.00 -2.73
N GLU A 3 13.91 30.00 -2.75
CA GLU A 3 14.26 29.16 -2.27
C GLU A 3 13.68 28.40 -1.68
N THR A 4 13.47 28.49 -1.23
CA THR A 4 12.78 27.63 -0.45
C THR A 4 11.84 26.82 -1.15
N GLN A 5 11.15 27.26 -2.01
CA GLN A 5 10.36 26.43 -2.74
C GLN A 5 11.12 25.47 -3.48
N ALA A 6 12.27 25.79 -3.81
CA ALA A 6 13.11 24.83 -4.44
C ALA A 6 13.32 23.67 -3.55
N SER A 7 13.54 23.90 -2.29
CA SER A 7 13.78 22.80 -1.42
C SER A 7 12.53 21.97 -1.31
N ASN A 8 11.39 22.55 -1.42
CA ASN A 8 10.22 21.73 -1.35
C ASN A 8 10.10 20.78 -2.47
N LYS A 9 10.49 21.16 -3.65
CA LYS A 9 10.42 20.25 -4.72
C LYS A 9 11.34 19.12 -4.53
N THR A 10 12.49 19.39 -3.99
CA THR A 10 13.44 18.33 -3.78
C THR A 10 13.11 17.51 -2.59
N SER A 11 12.14 17.91 -1.77
CA SER A 11 11.84 17.14 -0.61
C SER A 11 11.31 15.76 -0.97
N GLY A 12 10.82 15.58 -2.16
CA GLY A 12 10.46 14.28 -2.59
C GLY A 12 9.11 13.83 -2.09
N LEU A 13 9.05 12.65 -1.52
CA LEU A 13 7.82 11.90 -1.36
C LEU A 13 7.55 11.62 0.10
N GLU A 14 6.28 11.78 0.52
CA GLU A 14 5.88 11.34 1.85
C GLU A 14 5.17 10.01 1.73
N ILE A 15 5.59 9.05 2.51
CA ILE A 15 5.09 7.69 2.42
C ILE A 15 4.69 7.17 3.78
N ILE A 16 3.86 6.12 3.76
CA ILE A 16 3.62 5.29 4.93
C ILE A 16 4.23 3.94 4.64
N SER A 17 5.11 3.48 5.52
CA SER A 17 5.75 2.18 5.35
C SER A 17 5.07 1.16 6.24
N PHE A 18 5.05 -0.09 5.77
CA PHE A 18 4.41 -1.17 6.51
C PHE A 18 5.13 -2.47 6.20
N PHE A 19 4.87 -3.46 7.05
CA PHE A 19 5.49 -4.77 6.89
C PHE A 19 4.50 -5.77 6.32
N LEU A 20 5.00 -6.62 5.44
CA LEU A 20 4.33 -7.85 5.03
C LEU A 20 5.36 -8.95 5.26
N GLY A 21 5.18 -9.71 6.35
CA GLY A 21 6.23 -10.62 6.77
C GLY A 21 7.45 -9.83 7.18
N GLU A 22 8.58 -10.15 6.60
CA GLU A 22 9.81 -9.45 6.92
C GLU A 22 10.17 -8.39 5.90
N GLN A 23 9.33 -8.19 4.90
CA GLN A 23 9.61 -7.21 3.87
C GLN A 23 8.89 -5.91 4.18
N VAL A 24 9.51 -4.80 3.77
CA VAL A 24 8.97 -3.47 4.01
C VAL A 24 8.49 -2.88 2.69
N PHE A 25 7.27 -2.39 2.72
CA PHE A 25 6.64 -1.76 1.56
C PHE A 25 6.15 -0.38 1.96
N SER A 26 5.80 0.42 0.98
CA SER A 26 5.25 1.73 1.27
C SER A 26 4.22 2.12 0.22
N VAL A 27 3.38 3.09 0.60
CA VAL A 27 2.44 3.71 -0.32
C VAL A 27 2.51 5.21 -0.12
N ASN A 28 2.09 5.95 -1.13
CA ASN A 28 2.07 7.40 -1.06
C ASN A 28 1.05 7.84 -0.03
N ILE A 29 1.47 8.71 0.89
CA ILE A 29 0.58 9.15 1.95
C ILE A 29 -0.62 9.91 1.41
N MET A 30 -0.50 10.49 0.23
CA MET A 30 -1.61 11.22 -0.36
C MET A 30 -2.80 10.32 -0.68
N ALA A 31 -2.57 9.02 -0.84
CA ALA A 31 -3.65 8.09 -1.11
C ALA A 31 -4.33 7.61 0.16
N VAL A 32 -3.74 7.84 1.32
CA VAL A 32 -4.24 7.27 2.57
C VAL A 32 -5.26 8.19 3.20
N ARG A 33 -6.41 7.63 3.55
CA ARG A 33 -7.46 8.39 4.23
C ARG A 33 -7.43 8.18 5.74
N GLU A 34 -7.17 6.94 6.16
CA GLU A 34 -7.02 6.68 7.59
C GLU A 34 -6.39 5.31 7.77
N ILE A 35 -5.91 5.04 8.97
CA ILE A 35 -5.35 3.75 9.33
C ILE A 35 -6.15 3.26 10.52
N ARG A 36 -6.64 2.03 10.42
CA ARG A 36 -7.47 1.42 11.45
C ARG A 36 -6.82 0.14 11.95
N GLY A 37 -7.17 -0.25 13.15
CA GLY A 37 -6.78 -1.56 13.62
C GLY A 37 -7.55 -2.65 12.89
N TRP A 38 -7.07 -3.87 13.03
CA TRP A 38 -7.70 -5.02 12.41
C TRP A 38 -9.13 -5.20 12.94
N ALA A 39 -10.03 -5.49 12.03
CA ALA A 39 -11.38 -5.89 12.36
C ALA A 39 -11.82 -6.90 11.32
N PRO A 40 -12.63 -7.90 11.71
CA PRO A 40 -13.05 -8.91 10.75
C PRO A 40 -13.85 -8.29 9.60
N ALA A 41 -13.66 -8.83 8.41
CA ALA A 41 -14.39 -8.42 7.22
C ALA A 41 -15.47 -9.46 6.94
N THR A 42 -16.56 -9.01 6.32
CA THR A 42 -17.63 -9.93 5.92
C THR A 42 -17.26 -10.46 4.53
N PRO A 43 -17.11 -11.77 4.39
CA PRO A 43 -16.69 -12.31 3.09
C PRO A 43 -17.70 -12.04 2.00
N LEU A 44 -17.21 -11.90 0.77
CA LEU A 44 -18.01 -11.72 -0.42
C LEU A 44 -17.90 -12.96 -1.29
N ALA A 45 -19.04 -13.42 -1.80
CA ALA A 45 -19.04 -14.55 -2.74
C ALA A 45 -18.43 -14.09 -4.06
N HIS A 46 -17.67 -15.01 -4.68
CA HIS A 46 -17.12 -14.81 -6.02
C HIS A 46 -16.15 -13.64 -6.15
N ALA A 47 -15.62 -13.16 -5.03
CA ALA A 47 -14.60 -12.13 -5.10
C ALA A 47 -13.23 -12.75 -5.42
N PRO A 48 -12.29 -11.94 -5.94
CA PRO A 48 -10.92 -12.45 -6.12
C PRO A 48 -10.35 -12.94 -4.80
N SER A 49 -9.42 -13.89 -4.87
CA SER A 49 -8.92 -14.57 -3.68
C SER A 49 -8.25 -13.62 -2.69
N HIS A 50 -7.69 -12.52 -3.16
CA HIS A 50 -7.04 -11.58 -2.25
C HIS A 50 -8.02 -10.63 -1.57
N VAL A 51 -9.29 -10.65 -1.95
CA VAL A 51 -10.30 -9.82 -1.30
C VAL A 51 -10.85 -10.60 -0.12
N MET A 52 -10.60 -10.12 1.08
CA MET A 52 -11.04 -10.80 2.29
C MET A 52 -12.53 -10.65 2.51
N GLY A 53 -13.11 -9.56 2.05
CA GLY A 53 -14.51 -9.25 2.25
C GLY A 53 -14.69 -7.76 2.29
N VAL A 54 -15.72 -7.32 2.99
CA VAL A 54 -16.03 -5.88 3.09
C VAL A 54 -16.17 -5.50 4.55
N ILE A 55 -15.92 -4.23 4.84
CA ILE A 55 -16.21 -3.65 6.15
C ILE A 55 -17.10 -2.43 5.93
N ASN A 56 -17.81 -2.07 6.99
CA ASN A 56 -18.63 -0.87 6.97
C ASN A 56 -17.86 0.24 7.68
N LEU A 57 -17.59 1.32 6.97
CA LEU A 57 -16.85 2.44 7.51
C LEU A 57 -17.77 3.65 7.48
N ARG A 58 -18.39 3.92 8.62
CA ARG A 58 -19.29 5.07 8.77
C ARG A 58 -20.34 5.11 7.67
N GLY A 59 -20.96 3.95 7.42
CA GLY A 59 -22.02 3.86 6.44
C GLY A 59 -21.59 3.54 5.02
N THR A 60 -20.30 3.50 4.78
CA THR A 60 -19.77 3.16 3.47
C THR A 60 -19.18 1.76 3.51
N VAL A 61 -19.59 0.90 2.59
CA VAL A 61 -19.08 -0.45 2.50
C VAL A 61 -17.85 -0.42 1.61
N ILE A 62 -16.71 -0.87 2.14
CA ILE A 62 -15.47 -0.88 1.37
C ILE A 62 -14.85 -2.28 1.39
N PRO A 63 -14.21 -2.67 0.29
CA PRO A 63 -13.56 -3.97 0.23
C PRO A 63 -12.23 -3.93 0.99
N VAL A 64 -11.84 -5.06 1.56
CA VAL A 64 -10.58 -5.21 2.26
C VAL A 64 -9.75 -6.24 1.51
N ILE A 65 -8.54 -5.84 1.16
CA ILE A 65 -7.61 -6.68 0.40
C ILE A 65 -6.49 -7.12 1.33
N ASP A 66 -6.16 -8.42 1.27
CA ASP A 66 -4.96 -8.94 1.91
C ASP A 66 -3.78 -8.57 1.02
N MET A 67 -2.99 -7.59 1.42
CA MET A 67 -1.92 -7.09 0.57
C MET A 67 -0.83 -8.12 0.33
N ALA A 68 -0.55 -8.97 1.32
CA ALA A 68 0.46 -10.00 1.10
C ALA A 68 -0.01 -10.96 0.01
N LEU A 69 -1.26 -11.39 0.09
CA LEU A 69 -1.78 -12.31 -0.91
C LEU A 69 -1.84 -11.66 -2.28
N ARG A 70 -2.21 -10.38 -2.34
CA ARG A 70 -2.26 -9.66 -3.62
C ARG A 70 -0.90 -9.59 -4.28
N LEU A 71 0.16 -9.52 -3.48
CA LEU A 71 1.52 -9.44 -4.00
C LEU A 71 2.14 -10.83 -4.22
N GLY A 72 1.35 -11.88 -4.06
CA GLY A 72 1.87 -13.22 -4.28
C GLY A 72 2.64 -13.79 -3.11
N LEU A 73 2.50 -13.18 -1.94
CA LEU A 73 3.14 -13.66 -0.73
C LEU A 73 2.14 -14.49 0.06
N GLU A 74 2.55 -14.97 1.23
CA GLU A 74 1.66 -15.77 2.05
C GLU A 74 0.58 -14.90 2.68
N ALA A 75 -0.62 -15.46 2.76
CA ALA A 75 -1.75 -14.74 3.34
C ALA A 75 -1.43 -14.28 4.76
N ILE A 76 -1.97 -13.11 5.12
CA ILE A 76 -1.76 -12.55 6.45
C ILE A 76 -2.64 -13.29 7.44
N GLU A 77 -2.05 -13.67 8.59
CA GLU A 77 -2.83 -14.14 9.72
C GLU A 77 -2.99 -12.96 10.66
N PRO A 78 -4.17 -12.34 10.70
CA PRO A 78 -4.30 -11.08 11.43
C PRO A 78 -4.03 -11.23 12.92
N THR A 79 -3.36 -10.24 13.46
CA THR A 79 -3.08 -10.15 14.88
C THR A 79 -3.49 -8.78 15.36
N GLU A 80 -3.30 -8.53 16.65
CA GLU A 80 -3.63 -7.21 17.17
C GLU A 80 -2.72 -6.11 16.61
N ARG A 81 -1.59 -6.48 15.99
CA ARG A 81 -0.73 -5.49 15.35
C ARG A 81 -1.13 -5.21 13.92
N SER A 82 -1.96 -6.06 13.34
CA SER A 82 -2.38 -5.88 11.97
C SER A 82 -3.19 -4.59 11.84
N ALA A 83 -3.14 -4.00 10.68
CA ALA A 83 -3.83 -2.75 10.44
C ALA A 83 -4.47 -2.77 9.06
N ILE A 84 -5.49 -1.94 8.92
CA ILE A 84 -6.13 -1.72 7.63
C ILE A 84 -5.85 -0.29 7.24
N ILE A 85 -5.12 -0.12 6.15
CA ILE A 85 -4.86 1.20 5.59
C ILE A 85 -5.99 1.49 4.62
N VAL A 86 -6.82 2.48 4.94
CA VAL A 86 -7.92 2.86 4.07
C VAL A 86 -7.39 3.86 3.06
N ALA A 87 -7.38 3.47 1.81
CA ALA A 87 -6.82 4.28 0.74
C ALA A 87 -7.90 4.66 -0.26
N SER A 88 -7.71 5.81 -0.89
CA SER A 88 -8.58 6.24 -1.99
C SER A 88 -7.81 6.06 -3.28
N ILE A 89 -8.34 5.22 -4.16
CA ILE A 89 -7.69 4.90 -5.42
C ILE A 89 -8.66 5.27 -6.52
N ARG A 90 -8.34 6.30 -7.27
CA ARG A 90 -9.23 6.81 -8.33
C ARG A 90 -10.63 7.06 -7.80
N GLY A 91 -10.69 7.64 -6.59
CA GLY A 91 -11.97 7.98 -5.98
C GLY A 91 -12.69 6.85 -5.27
N GLN A 92 -12.13 5.65 -5.27
CA GLN A 92 -12.74 4.50 -4.60
C GLN A 92 -11.98 4.19 -3.33
N LEU A 93 -12.71 3.92 -2.25
CA LEU A 93 -12.08 3.56 -0.99
C LEU A 93 -11.84 2.06 -0.95
N VAL A 94 -10.63 1.69 -0.55
CA VAL A 94 -10.22 0.29 -0.46
C VAL A 94 -9.44 0.14 0.84
N GLY A 95 -9.68 -0.93 1.59
CA GLY A 95 -8.91 -1.23 2.79
C GLY A 95 -7.78 -2.19 2.45
N LEU A 96 -6.59 -1.88 2.90
CA LEU A 96 -5.40 -2.70 2.64
C LEU A 96 -4.96 -3.31 3.96
N LEU A 97 -5.14 -4.61 4.11
CA LEU A 97 -4.68 -5.29 5.31
C LEU A 97 -3.19 -5.54 5.23
N VAL A 98 -2.46 -5.10 6.24
CA VAL A 98 -1.02 -5.28 6.34
C VAL A 98 -0.69 -5.85 7.71
N ASP A 99 0.50 -6.46 7.83
CA ASP A 99 0.90 -7.05 9.09
C ASP A 99 1.10 -6.01 10.18
N ASN A 100 1.66 -4.89 9.83
CA ASN A 100 2.00 -3.87 10.81
C ASN A 100 2.38 -2.59 10.08
N VAL A 101 1.87 -1.45 10.54
CA VAL A 101 2.29 -0.17 9.99
C VAL A 101 3.54 0.28 10.75
N SER A 102 4.54 0.69 10.02
CA SER A 102 5.81 1.05 10.62
C SER A 102 5.90 2.55 10.87
N ASP A 103 5.90 3.36 9.81
CA ASP A 103 6.25 4.76 10.01
C ASP A 103 5.73 5.64 8.88
N MET A 104 5.60 6.93 9.17
CA MET A 104 5.38 7.94 8.15
C MET A 104 6.72 8.61 7.93
N VAL A 105 7.19 8.62 6.69
CA VAL A 105 8.54 9.02 6.38
C VAL A 105 8.54 9.96 5.19
N THR A 106 9.39 10.98 5.24
CA THR A 106 9.66 11.84 4.10
C THR A 106 10.93 11.32 3.43
N VAL A 107 10.83 11.08 2.13
CA VAL A 107 11.91 10.47 1.36
C VAL A 107 12.41 11.49 0.35
N SER A 108 13.73 11.69 0.29
CA SER A 108 14.30 12.62 -0.69
C SER A 108 14.54 11.91 -2.01
N GLU A 109 14.72 12.71 -3.06
CA GLU A 109 14.86 12.14 -4.38
C GLU A 109 16.05 11.22 -4.51
N ASP A 110 17.12 11.51 -3.82
CA ASP A 110 18.31 10.66 -3.93
C ASP A 110 18.14 9.34 -3.21
N GLU A 111 17.08 9.18 -2.40
CA GLU A 111 16.78 7.91 -1.77
C GLU A 111 15.86 7.04 -2.62
N ILE A 112 15.35 7.56 -3.71
CA ILE A 112 14.42 6.85 -4.58
C ILE A 112 15.16 6.33 -5.80
N GLN A 113 15.06 5.02 -6.03
CA GLN A 113 15.77 4.40 -7.14
C GLN A 113 14.80 3.62 -8.01
N SER A 114 15.19 3.42 -9.24
CA SER A 114 14.36 2.65 -10.15
C SER A 114 14.43 1.18 -9.82
N VAL A 115 13.39 0.45 -10.23
CA VAL A 115 13.28 -0.97 -9.94
C VAL A 115 14.11 -1.75 -10.95
N PRO A 116 15.02 -2.61 -10.51
CA PRO A 116 15.74 -3.45 -11.47
C PRO A 116 14.81 -4.49 -12.08
N GLU A 117 15.07 -4.83 -13.31
CA GLU A 117 14.23 -5.81 -14.01
C GLU A 117 14.81 -7.18 -13.81
N VAL A 118 14.38 -7.85 -12.73
CA VAL A 118 14.93 -9.14 -12.40
C VAL A 118 13.87 -10.23 -12.35
N GLY A 119 12.76 -10.04 -13.00
CA GLY A 119 11.73 -11.05 -13.01
C GLY A 119 10.37 -10.42 -13.23
N ALA A 120 9.34 -11.25 -13.16
CA ALA A 120 7.99 -10.78 -13.42
C ALA A 120 7.05 -11.21 -12.29
N THR A 121 7.46 -11.00 -11.04
CA THR A 121 6.61 -11.33 -9.91
C THR A 121 5.56 -10.26 -9.72
N GLU A 122 4.54 -10.58 -8.93
CA GLU A 122 3.52 -9.59 -8.62
C GLU A 122 4.10 -8.42 -7.84
N VAL A 123 5.03 -8.71 -6.93
CA VAL A 123 5.70 -7.65 -6.20
C VAL A 123 6.36 -6.68 -7.17
N GLN A 124 7.06 -7.22 -8.15
CA GLN A 124 7.79 -6.37 -9.08
C GLN A 124 6.85 -5.57 -9.96
N ARG A 125 5.75 -6.18 -10.39
CA ARG A 125 4.81 -5.46 -11.24
C ARG A 125 4.16 -4.29 -10.53
N MET A 126 3.94 -4.40 -9.22
CA MET A 126 3.30 -3.33 -8.46
C MET A 126 4.28 -2.35 -7.86
N THR A 127 5.59 -2.63 -7.92
CA THR A 127 6.59 -1.77 -7.33
C THR A 127 7.04 -0.74 -8.36
N THR A 128 6.87 0.55 -8.03
CA THR A 128 7.26 1.63 -8.94
C THR A 128 8.63 2.18 -8.62
N ALA A 129 9.13 1.96 -7.42
CA ALA A 129 10.42 2.49 -7.02
C ALA A 129 10.93 1.72 -5.81
N ILE A 130 12.24 1.73 -5.62
CA ILE A 130 12.86 1.20 -4.42
C ILE A 130 13.37 2.39 -3.62
N ILE A 131 13.02 2.44 -2.36
CA ILE A 131 13.46 3.51 -1.48
C ILE A 131 14.53 2.95 -0.57
N ALA A 132 15.73 3.54 -0.63
CA ALA A 132 16.84 3.12 0.22
C ALA A 132 17.01 4.18 1.29
N LYS A 133 16.63 3.87 2.52
CA LYS A 133 16.69 4.82 3.60
C LYS A 133 17.02 4.09 4.90
N ASP A 134 17.97 4.64 5.67
CA ASP A 134 18.35 4.09 6.97
C ASP A 134 18.66 2.60 6.89
N LYS A 135 19.37 2.21 5.84
CA LYS A 135 19.79 0.83 5.63
C LYS A 135 18.64 -0.11 5.36
N GLN A 136 17.46 0.45 5.07
CA GLN A 136 16.30 -0.36 4.69
C GLN A 136 16.06 -0.20 3.20
N MET A 137 15.56 -1.28 2.60
CA MET A 137 15.11 -1.24 1.22
C MET A 137 13.61 -1.39 1.25
N ILE A 138 12.91 -0.35 0.82
CA ILE A 138 11.45 -0.31 0.87
C ILE A 138 10.92 -0.36 -0.55
N SER A 139 10.00 -1.27 -0.83
CA SER A 139 9.38 -1.35 -2.15
C SER A 139 8.16 -0.43 -2.15
N HIS A 140 8.21 0.60 -2.97
CA HIS A 140 7.10 1.57 -3.04
C HIS A 140 6.09 1.08 -4.07
N LEU A 141 4.84 0.95 -3.66
CA LEU A 141 3.82 0.30 -4.46
C LEU A 141 2.95 1.31 -5.19
N ASP A 142 2.48 0.90 -6.36
CA ASP A 142 1.54 1.66 -7.17
C ASP A 142 0.14 1.14 -6.86
N LEU A 143 -0.63 1.90 -6.10
CA LEU A 143 -1.96 1.45 -5.70
C LEU A 143 -2.95 1.44 -6.86
N ASP A 144 -2.70 2.21 -7.92
CA ASP A 144 -3.58 2.16 -9.07
C ASP A 144 -3.63 0.77 -9.69
N SER A 145 -2.57 -0.01 -9.50
CA SER A 145 -2.53 -1.36 -10.04
C SER A 145 -3.55 -2.29 -9.39
N LEU A 146 -4.16 -1.88 -8.28
CA LEU A 146 -5.19 -2.69 -7.65
C LEU A 146 -6.51 -2.64 -8.38
N LEU A 147 -6.71 -1.65 -9.24
CA LEU A 147 -7.94 -1.52 -10.00
C LEU A 147 -7.66 -1.77 -11.48
N ASP A 148 -8.60 -2.40 -12.17
CA ASP A 148 -8.45 -2.58 -13.60
C ASP A 148 -8.90 -1.32 -14.33
N GLU A 149 -8.93 -1.37 -15.66
CA GLU A 149 -9.26 -0.20 -16.45
C GLU A 149 -10.67 0.29 -16.21
N GLU A 150 -11.52 -0.60 -15.75
CA GLU A 150 -12.92 -0.23 -15.51
C GLU A 150 -13.13 0.23 -14.08
N GLY A 151 -12.08 0.30 -13.29
CA GLY A 151 -12.20 0.76 -11.92
C GLY A 151 -12.61 -0.31 -10.94
N GLU A 152 -12.47 -1.58 -11.30
CA GLU A 152 -12.81 -2.68 -10.41
C GLU A 152 -11.55 -3.35 -9.91
N LEU A 153 -11.64 -3.99 -8.75
CA LEU A 153 -10.49 -4.68 -8.20
C LEU A 153 -10.01 -5.76 -9.14
N ALA A 154 -8.74 -5.69 -9.50
CA ALA A 154 -8.16 -6.66 -10.41
C ALA A 154 -7.95 -7.98 -9.70
N ALA A 155 -8.09 -9.07 -10.45
CA ALA A 155 -7.92 -10.40 -9.89
C ALA A 155 -6.46 -10.78 -9.72
#